data_559aa6f739c0acc347436bc975d4677e
#
_entry.id   559aa6f739c0acc347436bc975d4677e
#
_cell.length_a   1.000
_cell.length_b   1.000
_cell.length_c   1.000
_cell.angle_alpha   90.00
_cell.angle_beta   90.00
_cell.angle_gamma   90.00
#
_symmetry.space_group_name_H-M   'P 1'
#
loop_
_entity.id
_entity.type
_entity.pdbx_description
1 polymer ?
#
loop_
_entity_poly.entity_id
_entity_poly.type
_entity_poly.pdbx_seq_one_letter_code
_entity_poly.pdbx_strand_id
1 'polypeptide(L)'
;LPAIDDAQTEEQAKGLTDLELLIRAAEAAGDIASRYSGPTARRWDKPGGQGPVTEADLAVNALLEEMLPEARPDYGWLSEETEDSADRLSRDSVFIIDPIDGTRAFAEGSRTWAHSLAIATAGRVTAAVIYLPQRGLMYTAAQGQGAARNGTPIRASSLTDLALAEVLTARPNLAAEHWRTRNAPGFTRSYRPSLAYRMAKVADGRAGAMLTLRRSWEWDIAAGDLILREAGGQATDRLGQDLRFNNPVPLLNGVVAGPPALHKELIEALDPDGPGIAS
;
A
#
# COMPACT_ATOMS: atom_id res chain seq x y z
N LEU A 1 4.37 -37.60 -8.27
CA LEU A 1 4.18 -36.35 -9.01
C LEU A 1 5.49 -36.03 -9.72
N PRO A 2 5.53 -35.76 -11.04
CA PRO A 2 6.77 -35.36 -11.69
C PRO A 2 7.24 -34.03 -11.09
N ALA A 3 8.55 -33.90 -10.87
CA ALA A 3 9.18 -32.64 -10.52
C ALA A 3 8.88 -31.64 -11.65
N ILE A 4 8.31 -30.50 -11.31
CA ILE A 4 8.19 -29.38 -12.23
C ILE A 4 9.62 -28.91 -12.49
N ASP A 5 9.99 -28.80 -13.77
CA ASP A 5 11.32 -28.39 -14.19
C ASP A 5 11.53 -26.93 -13.81
N ASP A 6 12.40 -26.67 -12.81
CA ASP A 6 12.70 -25.33 -12.30
C ASP A 6 13.08 -24.36 -13.43
N ALA A 7 13.80 -24.83 -14.45
CA ALA A 7 14.19 -24.03 -15.62
C ALA A 7 12.98 -23.55 -16.47
N GLN A 8 11.90 -24.35 -16.57
CA GLN A 8 10.70 -23.92 -17.27
C GLN A 8 9.90 -22.87 -16.46
N THR A 9 9.98 -22.93 -15.16
CA THR A 9 9.31 -21.95 -14.27
C THR A 9 10.03 -20.59 -14.34
N GLU A 10 11.36 -20.58 -14.38
CA GLU A 10 12.19 -19.38 -14.53
C GLU A 10 11.98 -18.69 -15.89
N GLU A 11 11.96 -19.46 -16.98
CA GLU A 11 11.76 -18.92 -18.33
C GLU A 11 10.34 -18.35 -18.50
N GLN A 12 9.34 -18.96 -17.87
CA GLN A 12 7.98 -18.45 -17.82
C GLN A 12 7.87 -17.14 -17.01
N ALA A 13 8.61 -16.97 -15.91
CA ALA A 13 8.57 -15.75 -15.10
C ALA A 13 9.20 -14.54 -15.83
N LYS A 14 10.24 -14.77 -16.65
CA LYS A 14 10.88 -13.73 -17.47
C LYS A 14 10.00 -13.17 -18.58
N GLY A 15 9.04 -13.94 -19.07
CA GLY A 15 8.10 -13.51 -20.12
C GLY A 15 6.88 -12.74 -19.61
N LEU A 16 6.67 -12.63 -18.28
CA LEU A 16 5.54 -11.92 -17.72
C LEU A 16 5.74 -10.40 -17.78
N THR A 17 4.63 -9.66 -17.91
CA THR A 17 4.61 -8.24 -17.57
C THR A 17 4.84 -8.04 -16.08
N ASP A 18 5.25 -6.83 -15.67
CA ASP A 18 5.45 -6.50 -14.25
C ASP A 18 4.18 -6.72 -13.41
N LEU A 19 3.00 -6.38 -13.96
CA LEU A 19 1.75 -6.61 -13.27
C LEU A 19 1.45 -8.11 -13.09
N GLU A 20 1.63 -8.92 -14.12
CA GLU A 20 1.43 -10.37 -14.03
C GLU A 20 2.39 -11.03 -13.05
N LEU A 21 3.65 -10.55 -13.00
CA LEU A 21 4.64 -10.98 -12.02
C LEU A 21 4.17 -10.67 -10.59
N LEU A 22 3.73 -9.42 -10.32
CA LEU A 22 3.24 -9.03 -9.01
C LEU A 22 1.96 -9.79 -8.61
N ILE A 23 1.07 -10.10 -9.54
CA ILE A 23 -0.14 -10.92 -9.26
C ILE A 23 0.27 -12.31 -8.80
N ARG A 24 1.15 -13.00 -9.52
CA ARG A 24 1.66 -14.33 -9.13
C ARG A 24 2.36 -14.30 -7.77
N ALA A 25 3.19 -13.29 -7.55
CA ALA A 25 3.89 -13.10 -6.28
C ALA A 25 2.90 -12.89 -5.11
N ALA A 26 1.86 -12.08 -5.31
CA ALA A 26 0.83 -11.84 -4.29
C ALA A 26 0.01 -13.12 -3.98
N GLU A 27 -0.31 -13.93 -4.97
CA GLU A 27 -0.99 -15.22 -4.77
C GLU A 27 -0.12 -16.19 -3.96
N ALA A 28 1.15 -16.34 -4.33
CA ALA A 28 2.09 -17.19 -3.60
C ALA A 28 2.32 -16.68 -2.16
N ALA A 29 2.41 -15.36 -1.95
CA ALA A 29 2.47 -14.72 -0.65
C ALA A 29 1.23 -15.06 0.20
N GLY A 30 0.04 -14.98 -0.40
CA GLY A 30 -1.23 -15.32 0.26
C GLY A 30 -1.29 -16.79 0.71
N ASP A 31 -0.78 -17.70 -0.09
CA ASP A 31 -0.68 -19.13 0.25
C ASP A 31 0.26 -19.36 1.45
N ILE A 32 1.40 -18.67 1.49
CA ILE A 32 2.33 -18.72 2.62
C ILE A 32 1.68 -18.12 3.88
N ALA A 33 1.19 -16.87 3.80
CA ALA A 33 0.60 -16.19 4.95
C ALA A 33 -0.58 -16.96 5.56
N SER A 34 -1.38 -17.62 4.72
CA SER A 34 -2.54 -18.41 5.17
C SER A 34 -2.17 -19.62 6.04
N ARG A 35 -0.94 -20.12 5.96
CA ARG A 35 -0.43 -21.21 6.80
C ARG A 35 -0.13 -20.75 8.23
N TYR A 36 0.11 -19.44 8.42
CA TYR A 36 0.43 -18.83 9.71
C TYR A 36 -0.73 -18.03 10.30
N SER A 37 -1.86 -17.90 9.59
CA SER A 37 -2.96 -17.05 10.02
C SER A 37 -3.61 -17.56 11.31
N GLY A 38 -3.83 -16.65 12.24
CA GLY A 38 -4.52 -16.90 13.50
C GLY A 38 -3.70 -16.56 14.76
N PRO A 39 -4.30 -16.79 15.94
CA PRO A 39 -3.66 -16.45 17.23
C PRO A 39 -2.38 -17.24 17.56
N THR A 40 -2.01 -18.23 16.74
CA THR A 40 -0.83 -19.08 16.93
C THR A 40 0.42 -18.59 16.22
N ALA A 41 0.32 -17.56 15.37
CA ALA A 41 1.49 -16.98 14.73
C ALA A 41 2.44 -16.38 15.77
N ARG A 42 3.72 -16.77 15.76
CA ARG A 42 4.73 -16.15 16.61
C ARG A 42 4.86 -14.68 16.27
N ARG A 43 4.84 -13.82 17.30
CA ARG A 43 4.93 -12.37 17.17
C ARG A 43 5.96 -11.82 18.13
N TRP A 44 6.69 -10.78 17.69
CA TRP A 44 7.57 -9.97 18.52
C TRP A 44 7.55 -8.53 18.05
N ASP A 45 8.06 -7.60 18.86
CA ASP A 45 8.20 -6.20 18.47
C ASP A 45 9.58 -5.96 17.86
N LYS A 46 9.62 -5.23 16.74
CA LYS A 46 10.87 -4.80 16.10
C LYS A 46 11.66 -3.84 17.00
N PRO A 47 13.00 -3.86 16.97
CA PRO A 47 13.81 -2.86 17.66
C PRO A 47 13.42 -1.43 17.25
N GLY A 48 13.61 -0.46 18.19
CA GLY A 48 13.34 0.95 17.87
C GLY A 48 11.87 1.34 17.77
N GLY A 49 10.93 0.48 18.22
CA GLY A 49 9.50 0.82 18.24
C GLY A 49 8.83 0.80 16.85
N GLN A 50 9.43 0.12 15.88
CA GLN A 50 8.91 0.02 14.51
C GLN A 50 7.64 -0.83 14.38
N GLY A 51 7.12 -1.35 15.49
CA GLY A 51 5.88 -2.12 15.53
C GLY A 51 6.11 -3.63 15.58
N PRO A 52 5.03 -4.42 15.56
CA PRO A 52 5.11 -5.86 15.62
C PRO A 52 5.50 -6.45 14.27
N VAL A 53 6.17 -7.60 14.31
CA VAL A 53 6.42 -8.49 13.18
C VAL A 53 6.02 -9.90 13.58
N THR A 54 5.60 -10.72 12.62
CA THR A 54 5.30 -12.14 12.83
C THR A 54 6.20 -13.02 11.96
N GLU A 55 6.26 -14.31 12.28
CA GLU A 55 6.94 -15.29 11.43
C GLU A 55 6.35 -15.36 10.01
N ALA A 56 5.07 -14.96 9.84
CA ALA A 56 4.43 -14.87 8.53
C ALA A 56 4.99 -13.72 7.68
N ASP A 57 5.21 -12.53 8.30
CA ASP A 57 5.83 -11.39 7.61
C ASP A 57 7.19 -11.79 7.02
N LEU A 58 8.03 -12.47 7.83
CA LEU A 58 9.35 -12.91 7.40
C LEU A 58 9.30 -14.02 6.34
N ALA A 59 8.38 -14.98 6.47
CA ALA A 59 8.23 -16.06 5.50
C ALA A 59 7.74 -15.55 4.14
N VAL A 60 6.80 -14.61 4.15
CA VAL A 60 6.32 -13.92 2.94
C VAL A 60 7.44 -13.08 2.33
N ASN A 61 8.16 -12.31 3.15
CA ASN A 61 9.29 -11.50 2.66
C ASN A 61 10.34 -12.37 1.98
N ALA A 62 10.76 -13.48 2.60
CA ALA A 62 11.75 -14.38 2.04
C ALA A 62 11.33 -14.95 0.68
N LEU A 63 10.06 -15.38 0.53
CA LEU A 63 9.52 -15.81 -0.76
C LEU A 63 9.59 -14.72 -1.82
N LEU A 64 9.16 -13.50 -1.48
CA LEU A 64 9.11 -12.38 -2.44
C LEU A 64 10.53 -11.91 -2.83
N GLU A 65 11.47 -11.91 -1.88
CA GLU A 65 12.87 -11.53 -2.10
C GLU A 65 13.63 -12.55 -2.96
N GLU A 66 13.23 -13.82 -2.93
CA GLU A 66 13.72 -14.84 -3.85
C GLU A 66 13.10 -14.67 -5.24
N MET A 67 11.77 -14.65 -5.33
CA MET A 67 11.00 -14.73 -6.58
C MET A 67 11.13 -13.47 -7.47
N LEU A 68 11.02 -12.28 -6.87
CA LEU A 68 10.91 -11.04 -7.64
C LEU A 68 12.26 -10.59 -8.24
N PRO A 69 13.39 -10.56 -7.48
CA PRO A 69 14.70 -10.23 -8.04
C PRO A 69 15.20 -11.26 -9.05
N GLU A 70 14.85 -12.53 -8.91
CA GLU A 70 15.18 -13.56 -9.91
C GLU A 70 14.51 -13.24 -11.26
N ALA A 71 13.25 -12.82 -11.26
CA ALA A 71 12.53 -12.45 -12.48
C ALA A 71 12.98 -11.10 -13.06
N ARG A 72 13.50 -10.19 -12.24
CA ARG A 72 13.94 -8.82 -12.60
C ARG A 72 15.24 -8.45 -11.89
N PRO A 73 16.39 -9.01 -12.30
CA PRO A 73 17.66 -8.84 -11.56
C PRO A 73 18.22 -7.41 -11.60
N ASP A 74 17.75 -6.58 -12.51
CA ASP A 74 18.17 -5.17 -12.62
C ASP A 74 17.34 -4.23 -11.74
N TYR A 75 16.28 -4.71 -11.09
CA TYR A 75 15.44 -3.89 -10.21
C TYR A 75 16.05 -3.81 -8.80
N GLY A 76 15.86 -2.65 -8.15
CA GLY A 76 16.17 -2.48 -6.75
C GLY A 76 15.14 -3.15 -5.84
N TRP A 77 15.46 -3.26 -4.56
CA TRP A 77 14.61 -3.88 -3.55
C TRP A 77 14.40 -2.94 -2.36
N LEU A 78 13.15 -2.69 -1.99
CA LEU A 78 12.74 -1.98 -0.79
C LEU A 78 11.58 -2.74 -0.15
N SER A 79 11.79 -3.26 1.06
CA SER A 79 10.75 -3.97 1.81
C SER A 79 10.76 -3.56 3.28
N GLU A 80 9.59 -3.62 3.92
CA GLU A 80 9.46 -3.39 5.37
C GLU A 80 10.31 -4.37 6.21
N GLU A 81 10.52 -5.60 5.72
CA GLU A 81 11.16 -6.68 6.46
C GLU A 81 12.59 -7.01 6.02
N THR A 82 13.16 -6.19 5.13
CA THR A 82 14.56 -6.30 4.71
C THR A 82 15.31 -5.02 5.09
N GLU A 83 16.54 -5.16 5.58
CA GLU A 83 17.41 -4.00 5.84
C GLU A 83 17.62 -3.20 4.55
N ASP A 84 17.36 -1.89 4.60
CA ASP A 84 17.41 -1.02 3.42
C ASP A 84 18.85 -0.85 2.93
N SER A 85 19.05 -0.97 1.61
CA SER A 85 20.31 -0.71 0.93
C SER A 85 20.21 0.48 -0.01
N ALA A 86 21.19 1.38 0.07
CA ALA A 86 21.30 2.52 -0.84
C ALA A 86 21.48 2.11 -2.32
N ASP A 87 21.83 0.86 -2.59
CA ASP A 87 22.02 0.34 -3.95
C ASP A 87 20.76 0.50 -4.82
N ARG A 88 19.57 0.40 -4.20
CA ARG A 88 18.29 0.62 -4.89
C ARG A 88 18.14 2.01 -5.49
N LEU A 89 18.84 3.02 -4.95
CA LEU A 89 18.78 4.40 -5.43
C LEU A 89 19.48 4.59 -6.78
N SER A 90 20.33 3.64 -7.16
CA SER A 90 21.02 3.62 -8.45
C SER A 90 20.23 2.88 -9.54
N ARG A 91 19.07 2.28 -9.20
CA ARG A 91 18.25 1.50 -10.11
C ARG A 91 17.11 2.33 -10.67
N ASP A 92 16.82 2.17 -11.96
CA ASP A 92 15.71 2.85 -12.62
C ASP A 92 14.36 2.36 -12.10
N SER A 93 14.25 1.07 -11.81
CA SER A 93 13.06 0.43 -11.25
C SER A 93 13.36 -0.20 -9.90
N VAL A 94 12.39 -0.18 -8.99
CA VAL A 94 12.50 -0.75 -7.65
C VAL A 94 11.20 -1.45 -7.25
N PHE A 95 11.32 -2.62 -6.64
CA PHE A 95 10.23 -3.26 -5.91
C PHE A 95 10.04 -2.53 -4.58
N ILE A 96 8.79 -2.20 -4.26
CA ILE A 96 8.40 -1.58 -2.98
C ILE A 96 7.33 -2.48 -2.36
N ILE A 97 7.69 -3.13 -1.25
CA ILE A 97 6.98 -4.28 -0.72
C ILE A 97 6.63 -4.09 0.76
N ASP A 98 5.36 -4.28 1.09
CA ASP A 98 4.93 -4.62 2.45
C ASP A 98 4.40 -6.05 2.44
N PRO A 99 5.10 -7.00 3.05
CA PRO A 99 4.68 -8.39 3.10
C PRO A 99 3.32 -8.57 3.78
N ILE A 100 3.04 -7.84 4.87
CA ILE A 100 1.74 -7.88 5.58
C ILE A 100 1.40 -6.49 6.13
N ASP A 101 0.84 -5.61 5.30
CA ASP A 101 0.28 -4.34 5.79
C ASP A 101 -0.88 -4.60 6.75
N GLY A 102 -0.66 -4.22 7.99
CA GLY A 102 -1.59 -4.48 9.08
C GLY A 102 -1.22 -5.71 9.93
N THR A 103 0.06 -5.91 10.24
CA THR A 103 0.59 -7.02 11.06
C THR A 103 -0.15 -7.22 12.39
N ARG A 104 -0.58 -6.14 13.06
CA ARG A 104 -1.42 -6.27 14.29
C ARG A 104 -2.74 -6.95 14.00
N ALA A 105 -3.40 -6.55 12.93
CA ALA A 105 -4.68 -7.15 12.53
C ALA A 105 -4.50 -8.61 12.10
N PHE A 106 -3.39 -8.94 11.43
CA PHE A 106 -3.01 -10.31 11.11
C PHE A 106 -2.88 -11.15 12.38
N ALA A 107 -2.06 -10.71 13.33
CA ALA A 107 -1.82 -11.40 14.60
C ALA A 107 -3.08 -11.55 15.48
N GLU A 108 -4.06 -10.66 15.32
CA GLU A 108 -5.36 -10.72 16.00
C GLU A 108 -6.38 -11.61 15.28
N GLY A 109 -6.01 -12.22 14.14
CA GLY A 109 -6.93 -13.04 13.33
C GLY A 109 -7.95 -12.23 12.54
N SER A 110 -7.74 -10.93 12.39
CA SER A 110 -8.59 -10.07 11.56
C SER A 110 -8.39 -10.39 10.07
N ARG A 111 -9.44 -10.17 9.27
CA ARG A 111 -9.41 -10.38 7.82
C ARG A 111 -9.10 -9.08 7.04
N THR A 112 -8.49 -8.08 7.69
CA THR A 112 -8.31 -6.73 7.11
C THR A 112 -6.84 -6.31 7.04
N TRP A 113 -5.96 -7.25 6.75
CA TRP A 113 -4.57 -7.06 6.40
C TRP A 113 -4.38 -7.37 4.91
N ALA A 114 -3.28 -6.92 4.32
CA ALA A 114 -3.04 -7.08 2.90
C ALA A 114 -1.55 -7.28 2.60
N HIS A 115 -1.23 -7.94 1.49
CA HIS A 115 0.04 -7.81 0.80
C HIS A 115 -0.01 -6.53 -0.05
N SER A 116 1.01 -5.67 0.03
CA SER A 116 1.15 -4.45 -0.76
C SER A 116 2.41 -4.55 -1.60
N LEU A 117 2.26 -4.76 -2.91
CA LEU A 117 3.35 -4.99 -3.84
C LEU A 117 3.32 -3.93 -4.94
N ALA A 118 4.42 -3.23 -5.14
CA ALA A 118 4.53 -2.23 -6.20
C ALA A 118 5.89 -2.28 -6.91
N ILE A 119 5.90 -1.83 -8.15
CA ILE A 119 7.12 -1.48 -8.89
C ILE A 119 7.03 0.01 -9.17
N ALA A 120 8.08 0.74 -8.78
CA ALA A 120 8.24 2.14 -9.15
C ALA A 120 9.40 2.29 -10.12
N THR A 121 9.19 3.06 -11.20
CA THR A 121 10.20 3.40 -12.21
C THR A 121 10.37 4.92 -12.25
N ALA A 122 11.60 5.41 -12.15
CA ALA A 122 11.92 6.83 -12.10
C ALA A 122 11.09 7.61 -11.04
N GLY A 123 10.86 6.99 -9.88
CA GLY A 123 10.13 7.59 -8.75
C GLY A 123 8.61 7.61 -8.90
N ARG A 124 8.03 6.90 -9.88
CA ARG A 124 6.57 6.76 -10.07
C ARG A 124 6.18 5.29 -10.10
N VAL A 125 5.11 4.92 -9.41
CA VAL A 125 4.60 3.53 -9.46
C VAL A 125 4.02 3.24 -10.84
N THR A 126 4.45 2.12 -11.43
CA THR A 126 4.07 1.66 -12.78
C THR A 126 3.29 0.35 -12.80
N ALA A 127 3.44 -0.50 -11.77
CA ALA A 127 2.65 -1.70 -11.56
C ALA A 127 2.36 -1.88 -10.06
N ALA A 128 1.17 -2.36 -9.72
CA ALA A 128 0.75 -2.47 -8.32
C ALA A 128 -0.27 -3.58 -8.09
N VAL A 129 -0.14 -4.25 -6.94
CA VAL A 129 -1.09 -5.22 -6.41
C VAL A 129 -1.31 -4.96 -4.92
N ILE A 130 -2.57 -4.94 -4.49
CA ILE A 130 -2.97 -5.06 -3.09
C ILE A 130 -3.85 -6.30 -2.99
N TYR A 131 -3.40 -7.30 -2.23
CA TYR A 131 -4.12 -8.56 -2.08
C TYR A 131 -4.50 -8.83 -0.63
N LEU A 132 -5.79 -9.04 -0.38
CA LEU A 132 -6.33 -9.47 0.92
C LEU A 132 -6.76 -10.95 0.83
N PRO A 133 -5.87 -11.91 1.09
CA PRO A 133 -6.15 -13.34 0.86
C PRO A 133 -7.33 -13.83 1.68
N GLN A 134 -7.47 -13.40 2.94
CA GLN A 134 -8.58 -13.77 3.82
C GLN A 134 -9.95 -13.28 3.36
N ARG A 135 -9.98 -12.38 2.34
CA ARG A 135 -11.22 -11.83 1.78
C ARG A 135 -11.42 -12.20 0.31
N GLY A 136 -10.41 -12.82 -0.32
CA GLY A 136 -10.41 -13.08 -1.75
C GLY A 136 -10.52 -11.78 -2.57
N LEU A 137 -9.86 -10.71 -2.13
CA LEU A 137 -9.90 -9.40 -2.80
C LEU A 137 -8.50 -9.06 -3.31
N MET A 138 -8.34 -9.03 -4.60
CA MET A 138 -7.12 -8.60 -5.28
C MET A 138 -7.39 -7.33 -6.08
N TYR A 139 -6.69 -6.25 -5.75
CA TYR A 139 -6.71 -4.99 -6.47
C TYR A 139 -5.44 -4.86 -7.29
N THR A 140 -5.57 -4.50 -8.55
CA THR A 140 -4.47 -4.48 -9.51
C THR A 140 -4.51 -3.21 -10.35
N ALA A 141 -3.33 -2.70 -10.71
CA ALA A 141 -3.21 -1.65 -11.71
C ALA A 141 -1.86 -1.72 -12.43
N ALA A 142 -1.83 -1.34 -13.70
CA ALA A 142 -0.62 -0.96 -14.42
C ALA A 142 -0.83 0.44 -15.02
N GLN A 143 0.23 1.21 -15.14
CA GLN A 143 0.18 2.59 -15.61
C GLN A 143 -0.49 2.69 -16.97
N GLY A 144 -1.56 3.51 -17.05
CA GLY A 144 -2.34 3.75 -18.27
C GLY A 144 -3.29 2.62 -18.65
N GLN A 145 -3.46 1.59 -17.82
CA GLN A 145 -4.33 0.44 -18.13
C GLN A 145 -5.60 0.38 -17.28
N GLY A 146 -5.77 1.35 -16.36
CA GLY A 146 -6.86 1.36 -15.41
C GLY A 146 -6.61 0.44 -14.20
N ALA A 147 -7.54 0.46 -13.25
CA ALA A 147 -7.50 -0.38 -12.07
C ALA A 147 -8.63 -1.41 -12.07
N ALA A 148 -8.36 -2.58 -11.47
CA ALA A 148 -9.35 -3.65 -11.35
C ALA A 148 -9.37 -4.23 -9.93
N ARG A 149 -10.51 -4.81 -9.55
CA ARG A 149 -10.66 -5.68 -8.39
C ARG A 149 -11.14 -7.06 -8.84
N ASN A 150 -10.37 -8.09 -8.59
CA ASN A 150 -10.63 -9.45 -9.06
C ASN A 150 -10.92 -9.48 -10.56
N GLY A 151 -10.14 -8.78 -11.37
CA GLY A 151 -10.30 -8.66 -12.81
C GLY A 151 -11.45 -7.75 -13.29
N THR A 152 -12.29 -7.25 -12.39
CA THR A 152 -13.38 -6.32 -12.73
C THR A 152 -12.91 -4.87 -12.62
N PRO A 153 -13.01 -4.03 -13.65
CA PRO A 153 -12.64 -2.63 -13.60
C PRO A 153 -13.33 -1.88 -12.45
N ILE A 154 -12.58 -1.01 -11.78
CA ILE A 154 -13.06 -0.19 -10.65
C ILE A 154 -12.87 1.30 -10.94
N ARG A 155 -13.63 2.14 -10.23
CA ARG A 155 -13.50 3.58 -10.25
C ARG A 155 -13.69 4.16 -8.85
N ALA A 156 -12.95 5.20 -8.54
CA ALA A 156 -13.18 6.02 -7.37
C ALA A 156 -14.58 6.65 -7.41
N SER A 157 -15.10 7.00 -6.25
CA SER A 157 -16.41 7.64 -6.11
C SER A 157 -16.49 8.96 -6.91
N SER A 158 -17.66 9.27 -7.43
CA SER A 158 -17.97 10.59 -8.02
C SER A 158 -18.50 11.58 -7.00
N LEU A 159 -18.41 11.29 -5.70
CA LEU A 159 -18.87 12.16 -4.63
C LEU A 159 -18.08 13.46 -4.60
N THR A 160 -18.79 14.59 -4.45
CA THR A 160 -18.19 15.93 -4.46
C THR A 160 -18.41 16.71 -3.17
N ASP A 161 -19.18 16.17 -2.22
CA ASP A 161 -19.51 16.78 -0.93
C ASP A 161 -18.87 15.95 0.19
N LEU A 162 -17.90 16.53 0.90
CA LEU A 162 -17.16 15.88 1.97
C LEU A 162 -18.09 15.54 3.15
N ALA A 163 -19.15 16.33 3.40
CA ALA A 163 -20.11 16.08 4.49
C ALA A 163 -20.86 14.74 4.32
N LEU A 164 -20.99 14.26 3.09
CA LEU A 164 -21.64 12.98 2.77
C LEU A 164 -20.63 11.82 2.70
N ALA A 165 -19.33 12.09 2.84
CA ALA A 165 -18.28 11.11 2.64
C ALA A 165 -18.02 10.25 3.89
N GLU A 166 -17.76 8.95 3.69
CA GLU A 166 -17.03 8.12 4.65
C GLU A 166 -15.52 8.34 4.42
N VAL A 167 -14.83 8.89 5.43
CA VAL A 167 -13.38 9.10 5.38
C VAL A 167 -12.67 8.11 6.28
N LEU A 168 -11.74 7.35 5.70
CA LEU A 168 -10.93 6.34 6.40
C LEU A 168 -9.73 7.01 7.07
N THR A 169 -9.81 7.23 8.37
CA THR A 169 -8.76 7.92 9.13
C THR A 169 -8.69 7.49 10.57
N ALA A 170 -7.51 7.63 11.19
CA ALA A 170 -7.31 7.41 12.61
C ALA A 170 -7.80 8.63 13.44
N ARG A 171 -8.25 8.41 14.69
CA ARG A 171 -8.73 9.49 15.56
C ARG A 171 -7.73 10.64 15.76
N PRO A 172 -6.42 10.40 15.95
CA PRO A 172 -5.46 11.49 16.12
C PRO A 172 -5.46 12.52 14.98
N ASN A 173 -5.78 12.09 13.75
CA ASN A 173 -5.85 12.99 12.60
C ASN A 173 -7.01 14.01 12.68
N LEU A 174 -7.94 13.85 13.62
CA LEU A 174 -9.05 14.80 13.86
C LEU A 174 -8.67 15.87 14.91
N ALA A 175 -7.48 15.84 15.46
CA ALA A 175 -7.04 16.82 16.44
C ALA A 175 -7.00 18.23 15.84
N ALA A 176 -7.39 19.23 16.63
CA ALA A 176 -7.61 20.60 16.19
C ALA A 176 -6.41 21.23 15.49
N GLU A 177 -5.20 20.86 15.91
CA GLU A 177 -3.95 21.40 15.37
C GLU A 177 -3.68 21.04 13.90
N HIS A 178 -4.37 20.06 13.35
CA HIS A 178 -4.22 19.67 11.95
C HIS A 178 -5.09 20.47 10.98
N TRP A 179 -6.04 21.27 11.48
CA TRP A 179 -7.08 21.90 10.67
C TRP A 179 -7.04 23.42 10.77
N ARG A 180 -7.13 24.14 9.64
CA ARG A 180 -7.13 25.61 9.58
C ARG A 180 -8.19 26.23 10.49
N THR A 181 -9.37 25.64 10.55
CA THR A 181 -10.49 26.12 11.36
C THR A 181 -10.48 25.57 12.80
N ARG A 182 -9.40 24.84 13.17
CA ARG A 182 -9.30 24.13 14.44
C ARG A 182 -10.36 23.04 14.65
N ASN A 183 -11.07 22.68 13.60
CA ASN A 183 -12.05 21.60 13.57
C ASN A 183 -11.89 20.80 12.28
N ALA A 184 -11.94 19.47 12.38
CA ALA A 184 -12.01 18.64 11.19
C ALA A 184 -13.32 18.95 10.43
N PRO A 185 -13.30 18.90 9.08
CA PRO A 185 -14.52 19.00 8.28
C PRO A 185 -15.56 17.96 8.70
N GLY A 186 -16.82 18.27 8.42
CA GLY A 186 -17.92 17.34 8.65
C GLY A 186 -17.85 16.17 7.67
N PHE A 187 -17.50 14.99 8.16
CA PHE A 187 -17.54 13.72 7.41
C PHE A 187 -17.78 12.54 8.36
N THR A 188 -18.24 11.42 7.84
CA THR A 188 -18.35 10.19 8.63
C THR A 188 -16.97 9.52 8.72
N ARG A 189 -16.42 9.44 9.95
CA ARG A 189 -15.14 8.77 10.18
C ARG A 189 -15.29 7.25 10.23
N SER A 190 -14.45 6.55 9.51
CA SER A 190 -14.26 5.11 9.63
C SER A 190 -12.76 4.76 9.74
N TYR A 191 -12.45 3.49 9.99
CA TYR A 191 -11.07 3.05 10.17
C TYR A 191 -10.88 1.61 9.66
N ARG A 192 -9.72 1.36 9.09
CA ARG A 192 -9.17 0.02 8.80
C ARG A 192 -7.69 0.01 9.19
N PRO A 193 -7.16 -1.10 9.73
CA PRO A 193 -5.76 -1.16 10.16
C PRO A 193 -4.77 -1.00 9.01
N SER A 194 -4.96 -1.69 7.89
CA SER A 194 -4.11 -1.65 6.70
C SER A 194 -4.28 -0.32 5.93
N LEU A 195 -3.19 0.40 5.65
CA LEU A 195 -3.18 1.62 4.83
C LEU A 195 -3.44 1.30 3.36
N ALA A 196 -2.79 0.27 2.84
CA ALA A 196 -3.01 -0.20 1.47
C ALA A 196 -4.49 -0.54 1.24
N TYR A 197 -5.14 -1.24 2.18
CA TYR A 197 -6.56 -1.54 2.07
C TYR A 197 -7.44 -0.29 2.14
N ARG A 198 -7.07 0.74 2.92
CA ARG A 198 -7.82 2.01 2.91
C ARG A 198 -7.79 2.65 1.52
N MET A 199 -6.61 2.71 0.90
CA MET A 199 -6.45 3.26 -0.45
C MET A 199 -7.24 2.44 -1.48
N ALA A 200 -7.18 1.11 -1.41
CA ALA A 200 -7.96 0.21 -2.27
C ALA A 200 -9.47 0.42 -2.14
N LYS A 201 -9.98 0.68 -0.91
CA LYS A 201 -11.40 1.00 -0.68
C LYS A 201 -11.82 2.35 -1.29
N VAL A 202 -10.93 3.32 -1.32
CA VAL A 202 -11.17 4.59 -1.99
C VAL A 202 -11.18 4.42 -3.50
N ALA A 203 -10.23 3.63 -4.02
CA ALA A 203 -10.12 3.33 -5.45
C ALA A 203 -11.35 2.58 -6.02
N ASP A 204 -11.98 1.71 -5.22
CA ASP A 204 -13.19 1.00 -5.65
C ASP A 204 -14.52 1.70 -5.27
N GLY A 205 -14.46 2.96 -4.83
CA GLY A 205 -15.62 3.79 -4.51
C GLY A 205 -16.37 3.38 -3.24
N ARG A 206 -15.82 2.45 -2.43
CA ARG A 206 -16.43 1.99 -1.17
C ARG A 206 -16.10 2.84 0.04
N ALA A 207 -15.28 3.86 -0.13
CA ALA A 207 -15.05 4.94 0.79
C ALA A 207 -14.89 6.24 -0.01
N GLY A 208 -15.31 7.37 0.56
CA GLY A 208 -15.19 8.66 -0.10
C GLY A 208 -13.74 9.13 -0.19
N ALA A 209 -12.99 9.01 0.90
CA ALA A 209 -11.59 9.42 0.97
C ALA A 209 -10.83 8.68 2.07
N MET A 210 -9.52 8.85 2.10
CA MET A 210 -8.70 8.49 3.25
C MET A 210 -7.64 9.56 3.54
N LEU A 211 -7.23 9.67 4.80
CA LEU A 211 -6.09 10.46 5.18
C LEU A 211 -5.31 9.86 6.34
N THR A 212 -4.00 10.03 6.31
CA THR A 212 -3.09 9.87 7.42
C THR A 212 -2.12 11.05 7.45
N LEU A 213 -1.99 11.72 8.60
CA LEU A 213 -1.19 12.93 8.73
C LEU A 213 0.18 12.66 9.39
N ARG A 214 0.37 11.45 9.93
CA ARG A 214 1.69 10.98 10.36
C ARG A 214 2.55 10.64 9.14
N ARG A 215 3.86 10.70 9.32
CA ARG A 215 4.78 10.14 8.32
C ARG A 215 4.45 8.67 8.10
N SER A 216 4.52 8.22 6.87
CA SER A 216 4.13 6.88 6.46
C SER A 216 5.14 6.30 5.49
N TRP A 217 5.44 5.02 5.66
CA TRP A 217 6.41 4.36 4.82
C TRP A 217 5.91 4.20 3.38
N GLU A 218 6.84 4.18 2.43
CA GLU A 218 6.50 4.03 1.01
C GLU A 218 5.79 2.71 0.72
N TRP A 219 6.15 1.63 1.37
CA TRP A 219 5.55 0.31 1.15
C TRP A 219 4.09 0.21 1.57
N ASP A 220 3.64 1.01 2.56
CA ASP A 220 2.22 1.13 2.94
C ASP A 220 1.37 1.77 1.83
N ILE A 221 1.98 2.55 0.93
CA ILE A 221 1.29 3.55 0.10
C ILE A 221 1.46 3.31 -1.39
N ALA A 222 2.64 2.84 -1.83
CA ALA A 222 3.02 2.80 -3.23
C ALA A 222 1.99 2.07 -4.11
N ALA A 223 1.57 0.88 -3.71
CA ALA A 223 0.57 0.13 -4.47
C ALA A 223 -0.78 0.86 -4.54
N GLY A 224 -1.19 1.44 -3.41
CA GLY A 224 -2.46 2.18 -3.31
C GLY A 224 -2.48 3.45 -4.16
N ASP A 225 -1.34 4.14 -4.29
CA ASP A 225 -1.21 5.34 -5.13
C ASP A 225 -1.55 5.05 -6.60
N LEU A 226 -0.92 4.02 -7.19
CA LEU A 226 -1.21 3.67 -8.58
C LEU A 226 -2.65 3.19 -8.76
N ILE A 227 -3.11 2.27 -7.91
CA ILE A 227 -4.46 1.71 -8.02
C ILE A 227 -5.51 2.84 -7.94
N LEU A 228 -5.32 3.81 -7.05
CA LEU A 228 -6.24 4.95 -6.94
C LEU A 228 -6.16 5.88 -8.16
N ARG A 229 -4.96 6.22 -8.65
CA ARG A 229 -4.79 7.06 -9.84
C ARG A 229 -5.43 6.42 -11.07
N GLU A 230 -5.21 5.15 -11.29
CA GLU A 230 -5.78 4.38 -12.41
C GLU A 230 -7.30 4.19 -12.27
N ALA A 231 -7.85 4.31 -11.06
CA ALA A 231 -9.29 4.35 -10.79
C ALA A 231 -9.91 5.77 -10.94
N GLY A 232 -9.11 6.78 -11.32
CA GLY A 232 -9.56 8.16 -11.50
C GLY A 232 -9.59 9.00 -10.22
N GLY A 233 -8.95 8.53 -9.15
CA GLY A 233 -8.72 9.29 -7.93
C GLY A 233 -7.37 10.02 -7.94
N GLN A 234 -7.04 10.64 -6.81
CA GLN A 234 -5.81 11.37 -6.58
C GLN A 234 -5.25 11.06 -5.20
N ALA A 235 -3.93 10.94 -5.09
CA ALA A 235 -3.22 10.87 -3.82
C ALA A 235 -2.06 11.87 -3.82
N THR A 236 -1.88 12.57 -2.69
CA THR A 236 -0.76 13.49 -2.45
C THR A 236 -0.29 13.33 -1.02
N ASP A 237 0.82 13.98 -0.68
CA ASP A 237 1.16 14.17 0.72
C ASP A 237 0.17 15.12 1.42
N ARG A 238 0.34 15.35 2.73
CA ARG A 238 -0.53 16.24 3.52
C ARG A 238 -0.48 17.72 3.08
N LEU A 239 0.51 18.12 2.30
CA LEU A 239 0.68 19.48 1.76
C LEU A 239 0.16 19.61 0.32
N GLY A 240 -0.42 18.54 -0.25
CA GLY A 240 -0.91 18.52 -1.62
C GLY A 240 0.19 18.31 -2.66
N GLN A 241 1.39 17.87 -2.25
CA GLN A 241 2.48 17.59 -3.18
C GLN A 241 2.38 16.16 -3.71
N ASP A 242 2.77 15.99 -4.97
CA ASP A 242 2.82 14.67 -5.61
C ASP A 242 3.70 13.69 -4.84
N LEU A 243 3.19 12.48 -4.65
CA LEU A 243 3.97 11.39 -4.07
C LEU A 243 5.10 10.97 -5.01
N ARG A 244 6.28 10.78 -4.44
CA ARG A 244 7.46 10.23 -5.11
C ARG A 244 7.98 9.06 -4.29
N PHE A 245 8.46 8.05 -4.99
CA PHE A 245 8.88 6.79 -4.39
C PHE A 245 10.35 6.52 -4.67
N ASN A 246 10.92 5.56 -3.97
CA ASN A 246 12.36 5.27 -3.96
C ASN A 246 13.19 6.47 -3.43
N ASN A 247 12.69 7.13 -2.36
CA ASN A 247 13.42 8.20 -1.71
C ASN A 247 14.59 7.66 -0.88
N PRO A 248 15.67 8.44 -0.66
CA PRO A 248 16.79 8.04 0.21
C PRO A 248 16.34 7.63 1.62
N VAL A 249 15.33 8.31 2.18
CA VAL A 249 14.58 7.87 3.34
C VAL A 249 13.17 7.54 2.86
N PRO A 250 12.75 6.27 2.85
CA PRO A 250 11.50 5.83 2.22
C PRO A 250 10.27 6.16 3.08
N LEU A 251 10.12 7.45 3.42
CA LEU A 251 9.13 7.94 4.37
C LEU A 251 8.45 9.20 3.82
N LEU A 252 7.16 9.11 3.57
CA LEU A 252 6.33 10.18 3.01
C LEU A 252 5.71 11.04 4.11
N ASN A 253 5.42 12.31 3.79
CA ASN A 253 4.85 13.27 4.73
C ASN A 253 3.31 13.11 4.80
N GLY A 254 2.84 11.98 5.30
CA GLY A 254 1.43 11.62 5.33
C GLY A 254 0.87 11.35 3.93
N VAL A 255 -0.43 11.10 3.87
CA VAL A 255 -1.18 10.87 2.61
C VAL A 255 -2.61 11.37 2.75
N VAL A 256 -3.08 12.09 1.73
CA VAL A 256 -4.48 12.43 1.51
C VAL A 256 -4.89 11.83 0.16
N ALA A 257 -5.96 11.04 0.14
CA ALA A 257 -6.38 10.31 -1.04
C ALA A 257 -7.91 10.30 -1.19
N GLY A 258 -8.39 10.53 -2.42
CA GLY A 258 -9.81 10.59 -2.74
C GLY A 258 -10.08 10.90 -4.21
N PRO A 259 -11.35 10.97 -4.62
CA PRO A 259 -11.71 11.60 -5.88
C PRO A 259 -11.28 13.07 -5.87
N PRO A 260 -10.99 13.68 -7.02
CA PRO A 260 -10.36 15.00 -7.09
C PRO A 260 -11.07 16.10 -6.27
N ALA A 261 -12.41 16.08 -6.23
CA ALA A 261 -13.19 17.08 -5.48
C ALA A 261 -12.98 16.93 -3.96
N LEU A 262 -13.13 15.71 -3.41
CA LEU A 262 -12.94 15.48 -1.98
C LEU A 262 -11.48 15.64 -1.55
N HIS A 263 -10.55 15.21 -2.40
CA HIS A 263 -9.12 15.41 -2.16
C HIS A 263 -8.80 16.90 -2.01
N LYS A 264 -9.25 17.74 -2.96
CA LYS A 264 -9.06 19.18 -2.94
C LYS A 264 -9.63 19.80 -1.66
N GLU A 265 -10.86 19.45 -1.30
CA GLU A 265 -11.53 19.98 -0.09
C GLU A 265 -10.76 19.59 1.19
N LEU A 266 -10.27 18.36 1.29
CA LEU A 266 -9.44 17.91 2.42
C LEU A 266 -8.13 18.71 2.50
N ILE A 267 -7.40 18.85 1.40
CA ILE A 267 -6.13 19.62 1.35
C ILE A 267 -6.36 21.09 1.75
N GLU A 268 -7.42 21.73 1.24
CA GLU A 268 -7.76 23.11 1.58
C GLU A 268 -8.15 23.30 3.05
N ALA A 269 -8.71 22.27 3.70
CA ALA A 269 -9.07 22.29 5.10
C ALA A 269 -7.90 22.03 6.05
N LEU A 270 -6.84 21.33 5.59
CA LEU A 270 -5.66 21.05 6.40
C LEU A 270 -4.83 22.32 6.66
N ASP A 271 -4.30 22.44 7.86
CA ASP A 271 -3.33 23.48 8.22
C ASP A 271 -1.93 23.07 7.71
N PRO A 272 -1.33 23.81 6.76
CA PRO A 272 -0.01 23.48 6.22
C PRO A 272 1.10 23.63 7.28
N ASP A 273 0.89 24.51 8.28
CA ASP A 273 1.80 24.75 9.39
C ASP A 273 1.47 23.87 10.60
N GLY A 274 0.44 23.05 10.48
CA GLY A 274 0.04 22.09 11.52
C GLY A 274 1.18 21.11 11.82
N PRO A 275 1.26 20.58 13.07
CA PRO A 275 2.38 19.77 13.50
C PRO A 275 2.59 18.61 12.51
N GLY A 276 3.79 18.61 11.89
CA GLY A 276 4.32 17.39 11.35
C GLY A 276 4.41 16.43 12.52
N ILE A 277 3.62 15.36 12.51
CA ILE A 277 3.73 14.36 13.58
C ILE A 277 5.14 13.80 13.48
N ALA A 278 5.99 14.20 14.45
CA ALA A 278 7.31 13.66 14.59
C ALA A 278 7.21 12.13 14.64
N SER A 279 8.10 11.49 13.92
CA SER A 279 8.28 10.04 13.86
C SER A 279 8.46 9.45 15.25
#